data_d77441edcb1bc5f25c9a7523ca6622d8
#
_entry.id   d77441edcb1bc5f25c9a7523ca6622d8
#
_cell.length_a   1.000
_cell.length_b   1.000
_cell.length_c   1.000
_cell.angle_alpha   90.00
_cell.angle_beta   90.00
_cell.angle_gamma   90.00
#
_symmetry.space_group_name_H-M   'P 1'
#
loop_
_entity.id
_entity.type
_entity.pdbx_description
1 polymer ?
#
loop_
_entity_poly.entity_id
_entity_poly.type
_entity_poly.pdbx_seq_one_letter_code
_entity_poly.pdbx_strand_id
1 'polypeptide(L)'
;MRKLLLFLFVLPFCVWAQHPDDVRIINQLCSQEFSGRGYVNSGDSLAAEYIALEFKKLGLRPQKRSFFQGFGFRVNAFPGKLSFSINGNLLIPGKDYVVNPSSPSAKLDRETMVFLDKFSRVEDVVEALPQLDPAKHIIVLDKSKFISRDDQIVLRASIAKLSEVMPVILLNEGTPIWHVSQNQWNFPVFEVDKTVFQEGVIKAEIEAKIINHSARNVVARIKSKGKPRRRIVFTAHYDHLGRMGQNTFYPGANDNASGVTLMIAIARKIRKLPRSSTEYVFIAFAGEEVGLLGSKFFVQNPMFDLKSIRFLVNLDIFGGAQHSITAVNGTIYHEEFECLVNTNKEMNVTPEIKSRGESANSDHHYFHAAGVRSFFLYSGGNNKHYHVPTDEAQDVDMILVDKCADLMVRFVGRL
;
A
#
# COMPACT_ATOMS: atom_id res chain seq x y z
N MET A 1 58.42 39.51 14.57
CA MET A 1 57.13 39.37 13.85
C MET A 1 56.81 37.89 13.66
N ARG A 2 55.97 37.26 14.51
CA ARG A 2 55.53 35.86 14.38
C ARG A 2 54.31 35.83 13.43
N LYS A 3 54.45 35.15 12.30
CA LYS A 3 53.34 34.90 11.41
C LYS A 3 52.47 33.79 11.98
N LEU A 4 51.23 34.13 12.35
CA LEU A 4 50.19 33.18 12.76
C LEU A 4 49.62 32.54 11.50
N LEU A 5 49.89 31.26 11.26
CA LEU A 5 49.19 30.48 10.21
C LEU A 5 47.86 30.01 10.77
N LEU A 6 46.77 30.57 10.26
CA LEU A 6 45.42 30.09 10.53
C LEU A 6 45.17 28.87 9.66
N PHE A 7 45.12 27.67 10.24
CA PHE A 7 44.62 26.48 9.56
C PHE A 7 43.11 26.51 9.61
N LEU A 8 42.46 26.83 8.45
CA LEU A 8 41.05 26.62 8.27
C LEU A 8 40.80 25.09 8.13
N PHE A 9 40.28 24.46 9.18
CA PHE A 9 39.70 23.13 9.08
C PHE A 9 38.35 23.24 8.32
N VAL A 10 38.40 22.98 7.03
CA VAL A 10 37.17 22.72 6.25
C VAL A 10 36.70 21.32 6.63
N LEU A 11 35.80 21.23 7.59
CA LEU A 11 35.02 20.01 7.82
C LEU A 11 34.22 19.75 6.55
N PRO A 12 34.31 18.56 5.92
CA PRO A 12 33.43 18.24 4.80
C PRO A 12 32.01 18.15 5.38
N PHE A 13 31.21 19.17 5.11
CA PHE A 13 29.77 19.04 5.22
C PHE A 13 29.36 17.95 4.22
N CYS A 14 29.05 16.75 4.71
CA CYS A 14 28.32 15.76 3.93
C CYS A 14 26.96 16.38 3.61
N VAL A 15 26.83 17.03 2.48
CA VAL A 15 25.53 17.43 1.93
C VAL A 15 24.85 16.14 1.50
N TRP A 16 23.91 15.68 2.30
CA TRP A 16 23.05 14.58 1.91
C TRP A 16 22.20 15.05 0.73
N ALA A 17 22.51 14.55 -0.46
CA ALA A 17 21.74 14.83 -1.67
C ALA A 17 20.83 13.63 -1.96
N GLN A 18 19.66 13.90 -2.50
CA GLN A 18 18.78 12.85 -3.04
C GLN A 18 19.54 12.04 -4.09
N HIS A 19 19.45 10.71 -4.02
CA HIS A 19 20.09 9.88 -5.04
C HIS A 19 19.27 9.97 -6.34
N PRO A 20 19.85 10.37 -7.47
CA PRO A 20 19.09 10.62 -8.71
C PRO A 20 18.28 9.42 -9.19
N ASP A 21 18.79 8.19 -9.00
CA ASP A 21 18.06 6.98 -9.36
C ASP A 21 16.81 6.77 -8.51
N ASP A 22 16.86 7.11 -7.21
CA ASP A 22 15.71 6.92 -6.32
C ASP A 22 14.58 7.87 -6.69
N VAL A 23 14.91 9.14 -7.01
CA VAL A 23 13.97 10.12 -7.54
C VAL A 23 13.37 9.66 -8.86
N ARG A 24 14.19 9.13 -9.77
CA ARG A 24 13.73 8.59 -11.06
C ARG A 24 12.78 7.40 -10.85
N ILE A 25 13.12 6.49 -9.93
CA ILE A 25 12.34 5.27 -9.67
C ILE A 25 10.97 5.61 -9.13
N ILE A 26 10.87 6.46 -8.08
CA ILE A 26 9.58 6.81 -7.50
C ILE A 26 8.70 7.58 -8.49
N ASN A 27 9.26 8.52 -9.25
CA ASN A 27 8.52 9.26 -10.27
C ASN A 27 7.98 8.33 -11.36
N GLN A 28 8.75 7.34 -11.81
CA GLN A 28 8.27 6.36 -12.79
C GLN A 28 7.17 5.47 -12.23
N LEU A 29 7.33 4.97 -10.98
CA LEU A 29 6.31 4.14 -10.34
C LEU A 29 4.98 4.90 -10.13
N CYS A 30 5.05 6.21 -9.88
CA CYS A 30 3.87 7.07 -9.68
C CYS A 30 3.33 7.68 -10.98
N SER A 31 3.94 7.38 -12.14
CA SER A 31 3.55 7.99 -13.40
C SER A 31 2.16 7.51 -13.88
N GLN A 32 1.51 8.34 -14.70
CA GLN A 32 0.24 7.96 -15.34
C GLN A 32 0.37 6.74 -16.26
N GLU A 33 1.56 6.51 -16.84
CA GLU A 33 1.87 5.33 -17.65
C GLU A 33 1.63 4.03 -16.87
N PHE A 34 1.98 4.01 -15.58
CA PHE A 34 1.76 2.86 -14.72
C PHE A 34 0.36 2.79 -14.11
N SER A 35 -0.53 3.73 -14.46
CA SER A 35 -1.95 3.70 -14.10
C SER A 35 -2.23 3.37 -12.65
N GLY A 36 -1.42 3.91 -11.71
CA GLY A 36 -1.52 3.63 -10.29
C GLY A 36 -1.17 2.19 -9.91
N ARG A 37 -0.39 1.49 -10.71
CA ARG A 37 0.09 0.11 -10.48
C ARG A 37 -1.02 -0.89 -10.13
N GLY A 38 -2.24 -0.59 -10.56
CA GLY A 38 -3.42 -1.45 -10.35
C GLY A 38 -3.68 -2.41 -11.50
N TYR A 39 -4.85 -3.01 -11.50
CA TYR A 39 -5.20 -4.18 -12.29
C TYR A 39 -5.86 -3.85 -13.63
N VAL A 40 -5.91 -2.58 -14.00
CA VAL A 40 -6.37 -2.09 -15.31
C VAL A 40 -5.20 -1.48 -16.08
N ASN A 41 -5.31 -1.42 -17.40
CA ASN A 41 -4.29 -0.85 -18.29
C ASN A 41 -2.88 -1.46 -18.08
N SER A 42 -2.81 -2.70 -17.58
CA SER A 42 -1.54 -3.41 -17.27
C SER A 42 -0.62 -2.68 -16.29
N GLY A 43 -1.18 -1.84 -15.41
CA GLY A 43 -0.39 -0.96 -14.54
C GLY A 43 0.58 -1.71 -13.62
N ASP A 44 0.10 -2.76 -12.95
CA ASP A 44 0.93 -3.65 -12.13
C ASP A 44 1.97 -4.42 -12.96
N SER A 45 1.59 -4.88 -14.16
CA SER A 45 2.50 -5.60 -15.04
C SER A 45 3.65 -4.73 -15.53
N LEU A 46 3.39 -3.47 -15.90
CA LEU A 46 4.42 -2.50 -16.27
C LEU A 46 5.36 -2.20 -15.09
N ALA A 47 4.82 -2.05 -13.88
CA ALA A 47 5.61 -1.86 -12.67
C ALA A 47 6.50 -3.08 -12.38
N ALA A 48 5.98 -4.31 -12.52
CA ALA A 48 6.75 -5.54 -12.33
C ALA A 48 7.94 -5.62 -13.29
N GLU A 49 7.72 -5.35 -14.61
CA GLU A 49 8.77 -5.33 -15.62
C GLU A 49 9.83 -4.26 -15.28
N TYR A 50 9.39 -3.08 -14.89
CA TYR A 50 10.27 -1.99 -14.53
C TYR A 50 11.16 -2.34 -13.32
N ILE A 51 10.57 -2.90 -12.24
CA ILE A 51 11.30 -3.31 -11.04
C ILE A 51 12.32 -4.42 -11.38
N ALA A 52 11.92 -5.41 -12.18
CA ALA A 52 12.82 -6.47 -12.64
C ALA A 52 13.99 -5.90 -13.45
N LEU A 53 13.76 -4.88 -14.29
CA LEU A 53 14.79 -4.18 -15.04
C LEU A 53 15.75 -3.43 -14.10
N GLU A 54 15.26 -2.72 -13.09
CA GLU A 54 16.10 -2.03 -12.11
C GLU A 54 16.98 -3.02 -11.33
N PHE A 55 16.44 -4.15 -10.88
CA PHE A 55 17.25 -5.21 -10.27
C PHE A 55 18.32 -5.75 -11.24
N LYS A 56 17.97 -5.95 -12.51
CA LYS A 56 18.91 -6.40 -13.53
C LYS A 56 20.03 -5.37 -13.79
N LYS A 57 19.72 -4.07 -13.86
CA LYS A 57 20.70 -2.97 -13.97
C LYS A 57 21.70 -2.97 -12.83
N LEU A 58 21.24 -3.26 -11.61
CA LEU A 58 22.10 -3.40 -10.42
C LEU A 58 22.92 -4.71 -10.41
N GLY A 59 22.74 -5.58 -11.40
CA GLY A 59 23.45 -6.86 -11.51
C GLY A 59 22.94 -7.94 -10.56
N LEU A 60 21.72 -7.80 -10.04
CA LEU A 60 21.05 -8.87 -9.29
C LEU A 60 20.68 -10.01 -10.23
N ARG A 61 20.51 -11.20 -9.66
CA ARG A 61 20.12 -12.39 -10.39
C ARG A 61 18.73 -12.84 -10.00
N PRO A 62 17.97 -13.44 -10.93
CA PRO A 62 16.69 -14.05 -10.55
C PRO A 62 16.90 -15.21 -9.58
N GLN A 63 15.89 -15.52 -8.77
CA GLN A 63 15.95 -16.62 -7.80
C GLN A 63 15.94 -17.99 -8.49
N LYS A 64 15.19 -18.15 -9.57
CA LYS A 64 15.17 -19.33 -10.45
C LYS A 64 15.60 -18.91 -11.87
N ARG A 65 14.84 -19.31 -12.89
CA ARG A 65 15.12 -18.97 -14.30
C ARG A 65 14.64 -17.57 -14.68
N SER A 66 13.64 -17.05 -13.97
CA SER A 66 13.01 -15.74 -14.20
C SER A 66 12.97 -14.94 -12.90
N PHE A 67 12.88 -13.61 -13.00
CA PHE A 67 12.58 -12.73 -11.89
C PHE A 67 11.14 -12.88 -11.40
N PHE A 68 10.25 -13.45 -12.22
CA PHE A 68 8.82 -13.48 -11.98
C PHE A 68 8.35 -14.81 -11.37
N GLN A 69 7.44 -14.68 -10.39
CA GLN A 69 6.62 -15.77 -9.88
C GLN A 69 5.15 -15.41 -10.13
N GLY A 70 4.54 -16.03 -11.14
CA GLY A 70 3.17 -15.75 -11.56
C GLY A 70 2.13 -16.43 -10.67
N PHE A 71 1.01 -15.73 -10.44
CA PHE A 71 -0.20 -16.25 -9.81
C PHE A 71 -1.42 -15.48 -10.33
N GLY A 72 -2.63 -15.94 -9.98
CA GLY A 72 -3.85 -15.31 -10.46
C GLY A 72 -4.88 -15.11 -9.35
N PHE A 73 -5.74 -14.10 -9.52
CA PHE A 73 -6.87 -13.82 -8.63
C PHE A 73 -7.98 -13.06 -9.37
N ARG A 74 -9.14 -12.99 -8.74
CA ARG A 74 -10.24 -12.17 -9.24
C ARG A 74 -10.18 -10.80 -8.59
N VAL A 75 -10.56 -9.76 -9.33
CA VAL A 75 -10.70 -8.42 -8.81
C VAL A 75 -11.83 -7.69 -9.51
N ASN A 76 -12.60 -6.88 -8.77
CA ASN A 76 -13.56 -5.95 -9.34
C ASN A 76 -12.82 -4.68 -9.75
N ALA A 77 -12.83 -4.34 -11.03
CA ALA A 77 -12.13 -3.20 -11.61
C ALA A 77 -13.12 -2.20 -12.22
N PHE A 78 -12.71 -0.94 -12.31
CA PHE A 78 -13.51 0.16 -12.85
C PHE A 78 -12.83 0.79 -14.08
N PRO A 79 -12.77 0.06 -15.22
CA PRO A 79 -12.04 0.52 -16.41
C PRO A 79 -12.78 1.58 -17.23
N GLY A 80 -14.07 1.74 -17.02
CA GLY A 80 -14.96 2.51 -17.87
C GLY A 80 -15.39 3.84 -17.29
N LYS A 81 -16.59 4.25 -17.66
CA LYS A 81 -17.19 5.51 -17.18
C LYS A 81 -17.48 5.45 -15.70
N LEU A 82 -17.29 6.59 -15.06
CA LEU A 82 -17.65 6.80 -13.68
C LEU A 82 -18.12 8.24 -13.51
N SER A 83 -19.38 8.41 -13.08
CA SER A 83 -19.96 9.71 -12.77
C SER A 83 -20.95 9.60 -11.62
N PHE A 84 -21.02 10.64 -10.81
CA PHE A 84 -22.00 10.77 -9.74
C PHE A 84 -22.37 12.25 -9.61
N SER A 85 -23.66 12.52 -9.56
CA SER A 85 -24.18 13.88 -9.39
C SER A 85 -25.35 13.92 -8.42
N ILE A 86 -25.48 15.06 -7.73
CA ILE A 86 -26.60 15.40 -6.85
C ILE A 86 -27.21 16.68 -7.36
N ASN A 87 -28.53 16.69 -7.64
CA ASN A 87 -29.26 17.83 -8.20
C ASN A 87 -28.59 18.42 -9.47
N GLY A 88 -27.98 17.56 -10.30
CA GLY A 88 -27.25 17.94 -11.50
C GLY A 88 -25.83 18.44 -11.28
N ASN A 89 -25.39 18.65 -10.05
CA ASN A 89 -24.01 19.01 -9.71
C ASN A 89 -23.13 17.78 -9.73
N LEU A 90 -22.16 17.71 -10.65
CA LEU A 90 -21.19 16.61 -10.74
C LEU A 90 -20.19 16.68 -9.58
N LEU A 91 -20.01 15.57 -8.89
CA LEU A 91 -19.00 15.37 -7.86
C LEU A 91 -17.70 14.82 -8.48
N ILE A 92 -16.57 15.14 -7.84
CA ILE A 92 -15.23 14.78 -8.31
C ILE A 92 -14.83 13.42 -7.68
N PRO A 93 -14.63 12.34 -8.50
CA PRO A 93 -14.23 11.04 -7.99
C PRO A 93 -12.83 11.09 -7.37
N GLY A 94 -12.67 10.42 -6.22
CA GLY A 94 -11.43 10.41 -5.44
C GLY A 94 -11.21 11.63 -4.55
N LYS A 95 -12.06 12.65 -4.66
CA LYS A 95 -12.05 13.84 -3.81
C LYS A 95 -13.37 13.97 -3.05
N ASP A 96 -14.48 14.13 -3.79
CA ASP A 96 -15.80 14.36 -3.22
C ASP A 96 -16.51 13.05 -2.89
N TYR A 97 -16.20 11.98 -3.64
CA TYR A 97 -16.75 10.64 -3.45
C TYR A 97 -15.81 9.55 -3.96
N VAL A 98 -16.04 8.35 -3.47
CA VAL A 98 -15.52 7.11 -4.05
C VAL A 98 -16.67 6.11 -4.27
N VAL A 99 -16.49 5.22 -5.24
CA VAL A 99 -17.36 4.05 -5.40
C VAL A 99 -16.78 2.92 -4.59
N ASN A 100 -17.61 2.28 -3.73
CA ASN A 100 -17.13 1.12 -2.98
C ASN A 100 -16.58 0.07 -3.95
N PRO A 101 -15.43 -0.52 -3.67
CA PRO A 101 -14.75 -1.43 -4.60
C PRO A 101 -15.54 -2.70 -4.94
N SER A 102 -16.57 -3.03 -4.18
CA SER A 102 -17.48 -4.16 -4.49
C SER A 102 -18.72 -3.75 -5.32
N SER A 103 -18.84 -2.50 -5.73
CA SER A 103 -19.98 -2.04 -6.52
C SER A 103 -20.00 -2.65 -7.92
N PRO A 104 -21.18 -3.02 -8.43
CA PRO A 104 -21.37 -3.50 -9.81
C PRO A 104 -21.40 -2.32 -10.79
N SER A 105 -21.46 -2.63 -12.10
CA SER A 105 -21.93 -1.67 -13.09
C SER A 105 -23.37 -1.26 -12.78
N ALA A 106 -23.63 0.04 -12.86
CA ALA A 106 -24.95 0.57 -12.56
C ALA A 106 -25.22 1.87 -13.33
N LYS A 107 -26.50 2.11 -13.60
CA LYS A 107 -27.01 3.41 -14.02
C LYS A 107 -28.14 3.78 -13.09
N LEU A 108 -27.98 4.82 -12.32
CA LEU A 108 -28.93 5.28 -11.32
C LEU A 108 -29.56 6.62 -11.75
N ASP A 109 -30.87 6.70 -11.54
CA ASP A 109 -31.65 7.95 -11.54
C ASP A 109 -32.64 7.80 -10.38
N ARG A 110 -32.36 8.44 -9.23
CA ARG A 110 -33.09 8.25 -7.96
C ARG A 110 -33.55 9.57 -7.42
N GLU A 111 -34.84 9.68 -7.19
CA GLU A 111 -35.48 10.90 -6.69
C GLU A 111 -35.75 10.85 -5.17
N THR A 112 -35.74 9.67 -4.57
CA THR A 112 -36.08 9.48 -3.17
C THR A 112 -34.92 8.95 -2.36
N MET A 113 -34.43 9.73 -1.42
CA MET A 113 -33.45 9.32 -0.42
C MET A 113 -34.16 8.83 0.85
N VAL A 114 -33.68 7.72 1.39
CA VAL A 114 -34.16 7.16 2.65
C VAL A 114 -33.03 7.17 3.65
N PHE A 115 -33.15 8.05 4.65
CA PHE A 115 -32.14 8.19 5.70
C PHE A 115 -32.36 7.15 6.78
N LEU A 116 -31.35 6.35 7.05
CA LEU A 116 -31.34 5.42 8.16
C LEU A 116 -30.52 5.98 9.30
N ASP A 117 -31.06 5.87 10.52
CA ASP A 117 -30.32 6.17 11.73
C ASP A 117 -29.31 5.06 12.09
N LYS A 118 -28.47 5.33 13.10
CA LYS A 118 -27.58 4.33 13.65
C LYS A 118 -28.37 3.12 14.17
N PHE A 119 -27.89 1.95 13.85
CA PHE A 119 -28.42 0.67 14.32
C PHE A 119 -27.32 -0.12 15.04
N SER A 120 -27.73 -1.00 15.95
CA SER A 120 -26.80 -1.79 16.77
C SER A 120 -26.62 -3.23 16.26
N ARG A 121 -27.52 -3.70 15.37
CA ARG A 121 -27.49 -5.04 14.78
C ARG A 121 -27.79 -4.97 13.29
N VAL A 122 -27.21 -5.91 12.58
CA VAL A 122 -27.38 -6.01 11.10
C VAL A 122 -28.83 -6.31 10.72
N GLU A 123 -29.54 -7.07 11.56
CA GLU A 123 -30.94 -7.49 11.35
C GLU A 123 -31.88 -6.29 11.37
N ASP A 124 -31.62 -5.32 12.23
CA ASP A 124 -32.48 -4.12 12.39
C ASP A 124 -32.60 -3.32 11.08
N VAL A 125 -31.58 -3.42 10.21
CA VAL A 125 -31.53 -2.72 8.92
C VAL A 125 -32.38 -3.41 7.86
N VAL A 126 -32.39 -4.73 7.84
CA VAL A 126 -33.10 -5.53 6.84
C VAL A 126 -34.60 -5.50 7.09
N GLU A 127 -35.04 -5.47 8.35
CA GLU A 127 -36.44 -5.41 8.74
C GLU A 127 -37.12 -4.08 8.34
N ALA A 128 -36.35 -3.01 8.21
CA ALA A 128 -36.85 -1.69 7.81
C ALA A 128 -37.11 -1.52 6.31
N LEU A 129 -36.68 -2.49 5.46
CA LEU A 129 -36.64 -2.34 4.01
C LEU A 129 -37.79 -2.95 3.19
N PRO A 130 -38.74 -3.78 3.71
CA PRO A 130 -39.65 -4.57 2.85
C PRO A 130 -40.55 -3.77 1.92
N GLN A 131 -40.64 -2.46 2.05
CA GLN A 131 -41.48 -1.58 1.25
C GLN A 131 -40.73 -0.63 0.31
N LEU A 132 -39.39 -0.73 0.23
CA LEU A 132 -38.58 0.13 -0.62
C LEU A 132 -38.38 -0.48 -2.01
N ASP A 133 -38.57 0.34 -3.04
CA ASP A 133 -38.31 -0.02 -4.42
C ASP A 133 -36.89 0.42 -4.83
N PRO A 134 -35.94 -0.50 -5.11
CA PRO A 134 -34.58 -0.15 -5.49
C PRO A 134 -34.51 0.62 -6.82
N ALA A 135 -35.58 0.67 -7.61
CA ALA A 135 -35.66 1.48 -8.81
C ALA A 135 -35.92 2.97 -8.51
N LYS A 136 -36.44 3.30 -7.33
CA LYS A 136 -36.83 4.67 -6.94
C LYS A 136 -36.02 5.22 -5.77
N HIS A 137 -35.59 4.34 -4.86
CA HIS A 137 -35.00 4.71 -3.60
C HIS A 137 -33.49 4.48 -3.58
N ILE A 138 -32.80 5.29 -2.78
CA ILE A 138 -31.41 5.11 -2.38
C ILE A 138 -31.29 5.34 -0.86
N ILE A 139 -30.58 4.45 -0.18
CA ILE A 139 -30.36 4.54 1.26
C ILE A 139 -29.22 5.50 1.56
N VAL A 140 -29.35 6.32 2.58
CA VAL A 140 -28.31 7.22 3.07
C VAL A 140 -27.98 6.89 4.53
N LEU A 141 -26.71 6.62 4.81
CA LEU A 141 -26.16 6.31 6.12
C LEU A 141 -25.02 7.28 6.47
N ASP A 142 -25.04 7.80 7.70
CA ASP A 142 -23.96 8.62 8.22
C ASP A 142 -22.93 7.76 8.98
N LYS A 143 -21.77 7.51 8.35
CA LYS A 143 -20.66 6.73 8.96
C LYS A 143 -20.15 7.32 10.26
N SER A 144 -20.22 8.64 10.45
CA SER A 144 -19.71 9.31 11.64
C SER A 144 -20.44 8.94 12.92
N LYS A 145 -21.65 8.37 12.79
CA LYS A 145 -22.44 7.85 13.92
C LYS A 145 -21.91 6.50 14.45
N PHE A 146 -21.07 5.78 13.70
CA PHE A 146 -20.53 4.45 14.04
C PHE A 146 -19.08 4.59 14.54
N ILE A 147 -18.88 4.87 15.82
CA ILE A 147 -17.59 5.31 16.38
C ILE A 147 -16.77 4.15 16.94
N SER A 148 -17.41 3.22 17.67
CA SER A 148 -16.70 2.12 18.31
C SER A 148 -16.23 1.05 17.30
N ARG A 149 -15.31 0.21 17.73
CA ARG A 149 -14.86 -0.93 16.91
C ARG A 149 -16.03 -1.87 16.56
N ASP A 150 -16.93 -2.10 17.50
CA ASP A 150 -18.10 -2.95 17.28
C ASP A 150 -19.09 -2.28 16.32
N ASP A 151 -19.32 -0.98 16.43
CA ASP A 151 -20.10 -0.21 15.48
C ASP A 151 -19.55 -0.37 14.05
N GLN A 152 -18.23 -0.29 13.88
CA GLN A 152 -17.60 -0.44 12.56
C GLN A 152 -17.77 -1.86 11.99
N ILE A 153 -17.76 -2.88 12.83
CA ILE A 153 -18.03 -4.27 12.41
C ILE A 153 -19.49 -4.39 11.94
N VAL A 154 -20.43 -3.89 12.72
CA VAL A 154 -21.86 -3.88 12.38
C VAL A 154 -22.12 -3.11 11.10
N LEU A 155 -21.52 -1.92 10.96
CA LEU A 155 -21.66 -1.10 9.75
C LEU A 155 -21.19 -1.84 8.49
N ARG A 156 -19.99 -2.44 8.51
CA ARG A 156 -19.46 -3.19 7.36
C ARG A 156 -20.36 -4.36 6.95
N ALA A 157 -20.83 -5.14 7.93
CA ALA A 157 -21.73 -6.25 7.68
C ALA A 157 -23.08 -5.77 7.12
N SER A 158 -23.58 -4.65 7.61
CA SER A 158 -24.84 -4.06 7.15
C SER A 158 -24.74 -3.49 5.75
N ILE A 159 -23.63 -2.82 5.41
CA ILE A 159 -23.39 -2.31 4.05
C ILE A 159 -23.42 -3.48 3.04
N ALA A 160 -22.76 -4.59 3.36
CA ALA A 160 -22.76 -5.76 2.48
C ALA A 160 -24.18 -6.30 2.28
N LYS A 161 -25.01 -6.40 3.34
CA LYS A 161 -26.40 -6.83 3.23
C LYS A 161 -27.31 -5.83 2.51
N LEU A 162 -27.16 -4.53 2.81
CA LEU A 162 -27.92 -3.48 2.13
C LEU A 162 -27.64 -3.48 0.63
N SER A 163 -26.39 -3.65 0.25
CA SER A 163 -25.97 -3.69 -1.16
C SER A 163 -26.46 -4.93 -1.93
N GLU A 164 -27.04 -5.92 -1.26
CA GLU A 164 -27.76 -7.02 -1.92
C GLU A 164 -29.14 -6.60 -2.44
N VAL A 165 -29.76 -5.58 -1.84
CA VAL A 165 -31.15 -5.20 -2.07
C VAL A 165 -31.35 -3.75 -2.50
N MET A 166 -30.44 -2.82 -2.18
CA MET A 166 -30.61 -1.39 -2.41
C MET A 166 -29.29 -0.69 -2.75
N PRO A 167 -29.29 0.37 -3.57
CA PRO A 167 -28.15 1.28 -3.67
C PRO A 167 -28.00 2.09 -2.37
N VAL A 168 -26.75 2.40 -2.00
CA VAL A 168 -26.41 3.04 -0.71
C VAL A 168 -25.47 4.22 -0.91
N ILE A 169 -25.70 5.30 -0.16
CA ILE A 169 -24.74 6.38 0.05
C ILE A 169 -24.29 6.32 1.51
N LEU A 170 -22.97 6.31 1.71
CA LEU A 170 -22.34 6.45 3.02
C LEU A 170 -21.77 7.85 3.13
N LEU A 171 -22.24 8.65 4.07
CA LEU A 171 -21.67 9.96 4.35
C LEU A 171 -20.39 9.81 5.17
N ASN A 172 -19.30 10.35 4.68
CA ASN A 172 -17.99 10.31 5.28
C ASN A 172 -17.57 11.70 5.75
N GLU A 173 -16.82 11.80 6.84
CA GLU A 173 -16.21 13.07 7.24
C GLU A 173 -14.89 13.27 6.49
N GLY A 174 -14.87 14.26 5.59
CA GLY A 174 -13.74 14.55 4.71
C GLY A 174 -13.61 13.60 3.52
N THR A 175 -12.51 13.73 2.79
CA THR A 175 -12.24 12.96 1.58
C THR A 175 -12.29 11.45 1.86
N PRO A 176 -13.16 10.69 1.18
CA PRO A 176 -13.24 9.25 1.38
C PRO A 176 -12.02 8.55 0.77
N ILE A 177 -11.54 7.51 1.46
CA ILE A 177 -10.44 6.66 1.00
C ILE A 177 -10.97 5.51 0.15
N TRP A 178 -10.20 5.12 -0.88
CA TRP A 178 -10.59 4.04 -1.77
C TRP A 178 -9.83 2.75 -1.45
N HIS A 179 -10.36 1.63 -1.93
CA HIS A 179 -9.80 0.29 -1.78
C HIS A 179 -10.07 -0.54 -3.03
N VAL A 180 -9.60 -1.78 -3.04
CA VAL A 180 -9.90 -2.77 -4.08
C VAL A 180 -10.63 -3.98 -3.48
N SER A 181 -11.38 -4.73 -4.30
CA SER A 181 -12.16 -5.88 -3.86
C SER A 181 -12.10 -7.03 -4.86
N GLN A 182 -12.17 -8.25 -4.35
CA GLN A 182 -12.34 -9.47 -5.15
C GLN A 182 -13.82 -9.79 -5.42
N ASN A 183 -14.74 -9.11 -4.76
CA ASN A 183 -16.17 -9.38 -4.80
C ASN A 183 -16.91 -8.27 -5.55
N GLN A 184 -18.13 -8.62 -6.00
CA GLN A 184 -19.07 -7.67 -6.57
C GLN A 184 -20.44 -7.91 -5.95
N TRP A 185 -21.09 -6.83 -5.52
CA TRP A 185 -22.43 -6.82 -4.94
C TRP A 185 -23.53 -6.68 -6.00
N ASN A 186 -24.80 -6.69 -5.59
CA ASN A 186 -25.93 -6.52 -6.49
C ASN A 186 -26.22 -5.04 -6.78
N PHE A 187 -26.00 -4.15 -5.80
CA PHE A 187 -26.24 -2.71 -5.92
C PHE A 187 -25.00 -1.90 -5.54
N PRO A 188 -24.83 -0.73 -6.16
CA PRO A 188 -23.67 0.13 -5.89
C PRO A 188 -23.77 0.81 -4.53
N VAL A 189 -22.60 1.05 -3.96
CA VAL A 189 -22.39 1.83 -2.74
C VAL A 189 -21.44 2.96 -3.04
N PHE A 190 -21.81 4.17 -2.65
CA PHE A 190 -21.00 5.37 -2.77
C PHE A 190 -20.58 5.85 -1.38
N GLU A 191 -19.32 6.23 -1.19
CA GLU A 191 -18.88 6.97 -0.02
C GLU A 191 -18.69 8.42 -0.44
N VAL A 192 -19.42 9.34 0.19
CA VAL A 192 -19.48 10.76 -0.20
C VAL A 192 -19.01 11.63 0.97
N ASP A 193 -18.17 12.61 0.68
CA ASP A 193 -17.81 13.63 1.67
C ASP A 193 -19.07 14.41 2.09
N LYS A 194 -19.35 14.42 3.38
CA LYS A 194 -20.52 15.05 3.99
C LYS A 194 -20.60 16.55 3.68
N THR A 195 -19.47 17.20 3.45
CA THR A 195 -19.42 18.65 3.17
C THR A 195 -19.98 19.05 1.81
N VAL A 196 -19.98 18.10 0.85
CA VAL A 196 -20.53 18.33 -0.51
C VAL A 196 -21.89 17.65 -0.74
N PHE A 197 -22.34 16.86 0.22
CA PHE A 197 -23.61 16.14 0.15
C PHE A 197 -24.81 17.09 0.32
N GLN A 198 -25.82 16.87 -0.51
CA GLN A 198 -27.13 17.56 -0.41
C GLN A 198 -28.26 16.58 -0.67
N GLU A 199 -29.40 16.79 -0.06
CA GLU A 199 -30.60 16.01 -0.41
C GLU A 199 -31.09 16.38 -1.80
N GLY A 200 -31.59 15.39 -2.56
CA GLY A 200 -32.19 15.60 -3.87
C GLY A 200 -31.99 14.44 -4.84
N VAL A 201 -32.03 14.75 -6.13
CA VAL A 201 -31.98 13.79 -7.20
C VAL A 201 -30.55 13.29 -7.42
N ILE A 202 -30.37 11.95 -7.37
CA ILE A 202 -29.11 11.27 -7.62
C ILE A 202 -29.08 10.74 -9.05
N LYS A 203 -28.02 11.07 -9.80
CA LYS A 203 -27.70 10.39 -11.06
C LYS A 203 -26.27 9.86 -10.98
N ALA A 204 -26.10 8.59 -11.34
CA ALA A 204 -24.79 7.95 -11.37
C ALA A 204 -24.66 6.97 -12.54
N GLU A 205 -23.47 6.85 -13.08
CA GLU A 205 -23.09 5.83 -14.05
C GLU A 205 -21.78 5.18 -13.60
N ILE A 206 -21.77 3.85 -13.51
CA ILE A 206 -20.61 3.04 -13.12
C ILE A 206 -20.43 1.94 -14.16
N GLU A 207 -19.23 1.85 -14.72
CA GLU A 207 -18.80 0.71 -15.53
C GLU A 207 -17.73 -0.08 -14.76
N ALA A 208 -18.18 -1.15 -14.08
CA ALA A 208 -17.35 -2.07 -13.33
C ALA A 208 -17.27 -3.43 -14.01
N LYS A 209 -16.20 -4.17 -13.78
CA LYS A 209 -16.02 -5.51 -14.35
C LYS A 209 -15.20 -6.39 -13.41
N ILE A 210 -15.72 -7.58 -13.12
CA ILE A 210 -14.89 -8.65 -12.53
C ILE A 210 -13.93 -9.16 -13.59
N ILE A 211 -12.63 -9.11 -13.29
CA ILE A 211 -11.57 -9.64 -14.14
C ILE A 211 -10.82 -10.77 -13.44
N ASN A 212 -10.41 -11.79 -14.20
CA ASN A 212 -9.41 -12.77 -13.77
C ASN A 212 -8.05 -12.19 -14.10
N HIS A 213 -7.37 -11.70 -13.07
CA HIS A 213 -6.10 -11.02 -13.21
C HIS A 213 -4.92 -11.97 -13.03
N SER A 214 -3.88 -11.78 -13.86
CA SER A 214 -2.61 -12.50 -13.75
C SER A 214 -1.54 -11.55 -13.23
N ALA A 215 -1.12 -11.74 -11.98
CA ALA A 215 -0.09 -10.95 -11.32
C ALA A 215 1.23 -11.69 -11.18
N ARG A 216 2.29 -10.98 -10.81
CA ARG A 216 3.64 -11.54 -10.70
C ARG A 216 4.41 -10.93 -9.53
N ASN A 217 4.82 -11.74 -8.56
CA ASN A 217 5.87 -11.32 -7.63
C ASN A 217 7.19 -11.19 -8.38
N VAL A 218 7.99 -10.16 -8.07
CA VAL A 218 9.32 -9.95 -8.66
C VAL A 218 10.37 -10.36 -7.63
N VAL A 219 11.18 -11.38 -7.93
CA VAL A 219 12.13 -11.99 -6.98
C VAL A 219 13.54 -11.92 -7.51
N ALA A 220 14.40 -11.18 -6.82
CA ALA A 220 15.80 -10.98 -7.15
C ALA A 220 16.72 -11.34 -5.98
N ARG A 221 17.99 -11.64 -6.27
CA ARG A 221 18.99 -11.93 -5.23
C ARG A 221 20.38 -11.42 -5.55
N ILE A 222 21.10 -11.13 -4.49
CA ILE A 222 22.57 -10.99 -4.47
C ILE A 222 23.13 -12.29 -3.90
N LYS A 223 23.80 -13.08 -4.76
CA LYS A 223 24.36 -14.38 -4.36
C LYS A 223 25.43 -14.23 -3.30
N SER A 224 25.42 -15.14 -2.32
CA SER A 224 26.49 -15.35 -1.37
C SER A 224 27.80 -15.83 -2.04
N LYS A 225 28.90 -15.77 -1.29
CA LYS A 225 30.15 -16.48 -1.63
C LYS A 225 29.97 -17.95 -1.26
N GLY A 226 29.84 -18.83 -2.24
CA GLY A 226 29.57 -20.24 -2.06
C GLY A 226 28.10 -20.55 -1.71
N LYS A 227 27.85 -21.69 -1.06
CA LYS A 227 26.50 -22.08 -0.58
C LYS A 227 26.08 -21.13 0.54
N PRO A 228 24.89 -20.54 0.46
CA PRO A 228 24.44 -19.60 1.50
C PRO A 228 24.25 -20.32 2.84
N ARG A 229 24.79 -19.73 3.90
CA ARG A 229 24.58 -20.21 5.28
C ARG A 229 23.26 -19.66 5.84
N ARG A 230 22.86 -18.47 5.40
CA ARG A 230 21.64 -17.77 5.81
C ARG A 230 21.16 -16.83 4.73
N ARG A 231 19.87 -16.45 4.80
CA ARG A 231 19.25 -15.43 3.93
C ARG A 231 18.74 -14.27 4.76
N ILE A 232 18.93 -13.07 4.24
CA ILE A 232 18.21 -11.87 4.64
C ILE A 232 17.27 -11.53 3.50
N VAL A 233 16.00 -11.28 3.82
CA VAL A 233 14.97 -11.01 2.82
C VAL A 233 14.43 -9.61 3.05
N PHE A 234 14.36 -8.80 2.00
CA PHE A 234 13.65 -7.52 1.97
C PHE A 234 12.42 -7.66 1.09
N THR A 235 11.29 -7.15 1.56
CA THR A 235 10.03 -7.18 0.81
C THR A 235 9.39 -5.79 0.78
N ALA A 236 8.65 -5.51 -0.28
CA ALA A 236 7.74 -4.38 -0.41
C ALA A 236 6.67 -4.76 -1.43
N HIS A 237 5.42 -4.36 -1.26
CA HIS A 237 4.45 -4.52 -2.34
C HIS A 237 4.62 -3.38 -3.35
N TYR A 238 4.33 -3.69 -4.62
CA TYR A 238 4.47 -2.71 -5.70
C TYR A 238 3.16 -2.36 -6.36
N ASP A 239 2.12 -3.18 -6.18
CA ASP A 239 0.77 -2.86 -6.62
C ASP A 239 0.19 -1.73 -5.76
N HIS A 240 -0.78 -1.03 -6.32
CA HIS A 240 -1.59 -0.05 -5.60
C HIS A 240 -3.00 -0.04 -6.22
N LEU A 241 -3.84 0.89 -5.82
CA LEU A 241 -5.27 0.88 -6.12
C LEU A 241 -5.60 1.00 -7.62
N GLY A 242 -4.72 1.58 -8.42
CA GLY A 242 -4.93 1.72 -9.84
C GLY A 242 -5.81 2.90 -10.22
N ARG A 243 -6.89 2.62 -10.94
CA ARG A 243 -7.83 3.63 -11.44
C ARG A 243 -9.25 3.35 -10.99
N MET A 244 -9.92 4.42 -10.58
CA MET A 244 -11.36 4.46 -10.37
C MET A 244 -12.01 5.24 -11.53
N GLY A 245 -12.49 4.52 -12.53
CA GLY A 245 -12.91 5.08 -13.80
C GLY A 245 -11.74 5.52 -14.70
N GLN A 246 -12.07 6.22 -15.80
CA GLN A 246 -11.08 6.60 -16.81
C GLN A 246 -10.16 7.76 -16.34
N ASN A 247 -10.67 8.66 -15.51
CA ASN A 247 -10.03 9.94 -15.23
C ASN A 247 -9.33 10.03 -13.87
N THR A 248 -9.64 9.15 -12.92
CA THR A 248 -9.06 9.18 -11.58
C THR A 248 -8.08 8.03 -11.41
N PHE A 249 -6.83 8.33 -11.10
CA PHE A 249 -5.83 7.32 -10.76
C PHE A 249 -5.19 7.66 -9.41
N TYR A 250 -4.68 6.62 -8.76
CA TYR A 250 -4.05 6.68 -7.44
C TYR A 250 -2.56 6.43 -7.61
N PRO A 251 -1.71 7.47 -7.50
CA PRO A 251 -0.27 7.31 -7.74
C PRO A 251 0.40 6.40 -6.72
N GLY A 252 -0.04 6.41 -5.46
CA GLY A 252 0.49 5.57 -4.39
C GLY A 252 1.98 5.76 -4.16
N ALA A 253 2.39 7.01 -3.93
CA ALA A 253 3.80 7.32 -3.78
C ALA A 253 4.34 6.85 -2.43
N ASN A 254 3.65 7.21 -1.36
CA ASN A 254 3.97 6.71 -0.04
C ASN A 254 3.54 5.25 0.12
N ASP A 255 2.38 4.89 -0.44
CA ASP A 255 1.82 3.55 -0.44
C ASP A 255 1.81 2.92 -1.87
N ASN A 256 2.77 2.08 -2.29
CA ASN A 256 4.01 1.81 -1.60
C ASN A 256 5.20 1.93 -2.58
N ALA A 257 5.17 2.96 -3.48
CA ALA A 257 6.32 3.23 -4.34
C ALA A 257 7.55 3.62 -3.49
N SER A 258 7.34 4.22 -2.31
CA SER A 258 8.40 4.58 -1.36
C SER A 258 9.14 3.35 -0.83
N GLY A 259 8.43 2.31 -0.39
CA GLY A 259 9.00 1.05 0.08
C GLY A 259 9.73 0.28 -1.02
N VAL A 260 9.18 0.26 -2.25
CA VAL A 260 9.86 -0.34 -3.41
C VAL A 260 11.15 0.41 -3.72
N THR A 261 11.13 1.74 -3.72
CA THR A 261 12.30 2.58 -3.98
C THR A 261 13.36 2.35 -2.91
N LEU A 262 12.96 2.32 -1.63
CA LEU A 262 13.84 2.01 -0.51
C LEU A 262 14.47 0.61 -0.66
N MET A 263 13.68 -0.39 -1.04
CA MET A 263 14.19 -1.76 -1.27
C MET A 263 15.25 -1.79 -2.38
N ILE A 264 15.03 -1.06 -3.48
CA ILE A 264 16.02 -0.95 -4.58
C ILE A 264 17.27 -0.20 -4.12
N ALA A 265 17.13 0.87 -3.33
CA ALA A 265 18.26 1.60 -2.73
C ALA A 265 19.10 0.70 -1.81
N ILE A 266 18.45 -0.10 -0.95
CA ILE A 266 19.12 -1.12 -0.13
C ILE A 266 19.88 -2.12 -1.01
N ALA A 267 19.27 -2.63 -2.06
CA ALA A 267 19.90 -3.56 -3.00
C ALA A 267 21.16 -2.95 -3.65
N ARG A 268 21.09 -1.68 -4.07
CA ARG A 268 22.20 -0.91 -4.63
C ARG A 268 23.36 -0.77 -3.64
N LYS A 269 23.07 -0.48 -2.37
CA LYS A 269 24.08 -0.34 -1.31
C LYS A 269 24.72 -1.69 -0.97
N ILE A 270 23.93 -2.74 -0.76
CA ILE A 270 24.43 -4.11 -0.45
C ILE A 270 25.29 -4.65 -1.63
N ARG A 271 24.92 -4.33 -2.87
CA ARG A 271 25.67 -4.79 -4.06
C ARG A 271 27.11 -4.28 -4.09
N LYS A 272 27.39 -3.14 -3.44
CA LYS A 272 28.73 -2.55 -3.32
C LYS A 272 29.57 -3.19 -2.22
N LEU A 273 28.96 -3.94 -1.29
CA LEU A 273 29.68 -4.59 -0.20
C LEU A 273 30.42 -5.85 -0.68
N PRO A 274 31.50 -6.25 -0.01
CA PRO A 274 32.16 -7.53 -0.24
C PRO A 274 31.17 -8.70 -0.08
N ARG A 275 31.26 -9.69 -0.96
CA ARG A 275 30.42 -10.89 -0.85
C ARG A 275 30.72 -11.66 0.43
N SER A 276 29.68 -12.01 1.17
CA SER A 276 29.72 -12.82 2.38
C SER A 276 29.05 -14.18 2.19
N SER A 277 28.93 -14.97 3.24
CA SER A 277 28.13 -16.21 3.23
C SER A 277 26.62 -15.96 3.31
N THR A 278 26.17 -14.70 3.44
CA THR A 278 24.77 -14.30 3.43
C THR A 278 24.29 -14.07 1.99
N GLU A 279 23.17 -14.68 1.62
CA GLU A 279 22.42 -14.36 0.40
C GLU A 279 21.36 -13.31 0.76
N TYR A 280 21.30 -12.23 0.00
CA TYR A 280 20.26 -11.22 0.14
C TYR A 280 19.21 -11.43 -0.95
N VAL A 281 17.94 -11.51 -0.56
CA VAL A 281 16.81 -11.70 -1.46
C VAL A 281 15.89 -10.48 -1.36
N PHE A 282 15.41 -10.01 -2.51
CA PHE A 282 14.51 -8.87 -2.65
C PHE A 282 13.25 -9.34 -3.34
N ILE A 283 12.09 -9.10 -2.75
CA ILE A 283 10.80 -9.53 -3.29
C ILE A 283 9.86 -8.34 -3.35
N ALA A 284 9.48 -7.93 -4.56
CA ALA A 284 8.39 -6.99 -4.75
C ALA A 284 7.10 -7.81 -4.96
N PHE A 285 6.15 -7.68 -4.02
CA PHE A 285 4.90 -8.41 -4.05
C PHE A 285 3.84 -7.68 -4.88
N ALA A 286 2.99 -8.47 -5.55
CA ALA A 286 1.76 -8.02 -6.17
C ALA A 286 0.56 -8.46 -5.32
N GLY A 287 -0.58 -7.76 -5.46
CA GLY A 287 -1.84 -8.17 -4.85
C GLY A 287 -1.85 -8.04 -3.33
N GLU A 288 -1.08 -7.13 -2.78
CA GLU A 288 -1.14 -6.75 -1.37
C GLU A 288 -2.48 -6.09 -1.07
N GLU A 289 -2.85 -5.10 -1.87
CA GLU A 289 -4.06 -4.29 -1.76
C GLU A 289 -5.37 -5.11 -1.91
N VAL A 290 -5.27 -6.30 -2.49
CA VAL A 290 -6.39 -7.26 -2.65
C VAL A 290 -6.44 -8.28 -1.52
N GLY A 291 -5.61 -8.14 -0.49
CA GLY A 291 -5.55 -8.98 0.69
C GLY A 291 -4.32 -9.88 0.76
N LEU A 292 -3.13 -9.31 0.57
CA LEU A 292 -1.82 -9.94 0.77
C LEU A 292 -1.60 -11.19 -0.12
N LEU A 293 -2.20 -11.19 -1.34
CA LEU A 293 -2.25 -12.41 -2.16
C LEU A 293 -0.89 -12.87 -2.65
N GLY A 294 0.01 -11.93 -2.98
CA GLY A 294 1.34 -12.25 -3.48
C GLY A 294 2.24 -12.91 -2.43
N SER A 295 2.27 -12.36 -1.22
CA SER A 295 3.02 -12.94 -0.10
C SER A 295 2.43 -14.26 0.37
N LYS A 296 1.10 -14.38 0.42
CA LYS A 296 0.40 -15.65 0.68
C LYS A 296 0.81 -16.72 -0.33
N PHE A 297 0.75 -16.39 -1.63
CA PHE A 297 1.13 -17.32 -2.68
C PHE A 297 2.60 -17.72 -2.59
N PHE A 298 3.50 -16.75 -2.28
CA PHE A 298 4.93 -17.03 -2.13
C PHE A 298 5.20 -18.00 -0.98
N VAL A 299 4.56 -17.81 0.18
CA VAL A 299 4.75 -18.69 1.35
C VAL A 299 4.21 -20.09 1.07
N GLN A 300 3.09 -20.21 0.35
CA GLN A 300 2.53 -21.49 -0.08
C GLN A 300 3.35 -22.20 -1.17
N ASN A 301 4.05 -21.43 -2.03
CA ASN A 301 4.83 -21.91 -3.16
C ASN A 301 6.25 -21.31 -3.16
N PRO A 302 7.07 -21.55 -2.13
CA PRO A 302 8.30 -20.82 -1.92
C PRO A 302 9.34 -21.14 -3.01
N MET A 303 10.06 -20.11 -3.45
CA MET A 303 11.15 -20.27 -4.42
C MET A 303 12.47 -20.76 -3.78
N PHE A 304 12.55 -20.79 -2.45
CA PHE A 304 13.63 -21.30 -1.63
C PHE A 304 13.09 -21.72 -0.24
N ASP A 305 13.86 -22.49 0.50
CA ASP A 305 13.46 -22.94 1.84
C ASP A 305 13.32 -21.74 2.81
N LEU A 306 12.11 -21.55 3.35
CA LEU A 306 11.77 -20.48 4.29
C LEU A 306 12.57 -20.57 5.60
N LYS A 307 12.92 -21.79 6.05
CA LYS A 307 13.76 -22.01 7.25
C LYS A 307 15.18 -21.46 7.11
N SER A 308 15.63 -21.21 5.87
CA SER A 308 16.93 -20.59 5.61
C SER A 308 16.94 -19.06 5.79
N ILE A 309 15.77 -18.45 5.99
CA ILE A 309 15.65 -17.01 6.26
C ILE A 309 16.08 -16.76 7.71
N ARG A 310 17.15 -16.01 7.89
CA ARG A 310 17.58 -15.52 9.21
C ARG A 310 16.67 -14.41 9.71
N PHE A 311 16.32 -13.49 8.81
CA PHE A 311 15.41 -12.37 9.10
C PHE A 311 14.80 -11.80 7.83
N LEU A 312 13.55 -11.34 7.93
CA LEU A 312 12.83 -10.65 6.87
C LEU A 312 12.47 -9.23 7.30
N VAL A 313 12.67 -8.25 6.42
CA VAL A 313 12.26 -6.86 6.61
C VAL A 313 11.27 -6.51 5.50
N ASN A 314 10.01 -6.30 5.88
CA ASN A 314 8.98 -5.79 5.00
C ASN A 314 8.92 -4.27 5.12
N LEU A 315 8.98 -3.58 3.98
CA LEU A 315 9.07 -2.12 3.86
C LEU A 315 7.78 -1.61 3.23
N ASP A 316 7.03 -0.82 4.00
CA ASP A 316 5.74 -0.35 3.54
C ASP A 316 5.47 1.03 4.17
N ILE A 317 5.08 2.02 3.32
CA ILE A 317 4.83 3.41 3.73
C ILE A 317 6.08 4.09 4.34
N PHE A 318 7.05 4.46 3.50
CA PHE A 318 8.32 5.07 3.94
C PHE A 318 8.50 6.56 3.57
N GLY A 319 7.42 7.26 3.24
CA GLY A 319 7.49 8.68 2.85
C GLY A 319 7.66 9.68 4.00
N GLY A 320 7.47 9.28 5.27
CA GLY A 320 7.41 10.16 6.43
C GLY A 320 8.35 9.82 7.59
N ALA A 321 9.48 9.15 7.35
CA ALA A 321 10.40 8.67 8.41
C ALA A 321 11.11 9.77 9.22
N GLN A 322 10.92 11.06 8.89
CA GLN A 322 11.39 12.20 9.68
C GLN A 322 10.79 12.25 11.10
N HIS A 323 9.68 11.55 11.36
CA HIS A 323 9.04 11.52 12.67
C HIS A 323 9.40 10.27 13.48
N SER A 324 9.26 9.11 12.88
CA SER A 324 9.58 7.82 13.53
C SER A 324 9.55 6.68 12.51
N ILE A 325 10.07 5.52 12.90
CA ILE A 325 9.83 4.25 12.22
C ILE A 325 9.18 3.31 13.22
N THR A 326 8.11 2.62 12.85
CA THR A 326 7.45 1.60 13.68
C THR A 326 7.79 0.21 13.17
N ALA A 327 8.18 -0.67 14.08
CA ALA A 327 8.45 -2.09 13.81
C ALA A 327 7.31 -2.95 14.36
N VAL A 328 6.44 -3.45 13.48
CA VAL A 328 5.48 -4.52 13.81
C VAL A 328 6.26 -5.80 14.08
N ASN A 329 5.86 -6.59 15.05
CA ASN A 329 6.58 -7.70 15.68
C ASN A 329 7.81 -7.26 16.51
N GLY A 330 8.04 -5.96 16.70
CA GLY A 330 9.14 -5.45 17.53
C GLY A 330 9.06 -5.91 18.98
N THR A 331 7.86 -6.11 19.53
CA THR A 331 7.67 -6.67 20.89
C THR A 331 7.83 -8.18 20.95
N ILE A 332 7.96 -8.87 19.80
CA ILE A 332 8.13 -10.33 19.71
C ILE A 332 9.63 -10.67 19.53
N TYR A 333 10.31 -9.94 18.66
CA TYR A 333 11.72 -10.15 18.33
C TYR A 333 12.61 -9.09 18.98
N HIS A 334 12.68 -9.12 20.31
CA HIS A 334 13.34 -8.10 21.14
C HIS A 334 14.82 -7.88 20.78
N GLU A 335 15.56 -8.93 20.53
CA GLU A 335 16.99 -8.83 20.20
C GLU A 335 17.23 -8.06 18.91
N GLU A 336 16.46 -8.37 17.86
CA GLU A 336 16.54 -7.68 16.58
C GLU A 336 15.99 -6.25 16.70
N PHE A 337 14.98 -6.03 17.53
CA PHE A 337 14.43 -4.69 17.77
C PHE A 337 15.48 -3.80 18.46
N GLU A 338 16.11 -4.26 19.53
CA GLU A 338 17.20 -3.53 20.21
C GLU A 338 18.38 -3.27 19.27
N CYS A 339 18.72 -4.24 18.42
CA CYS A 339 19.74 -4.06 17.38
C CYS A 339 19.37 -2.91 16.42
N LEU A 340 18.11 -2.84 15.97
CA LEU A 340 17.62 -1.77 15.09
C LEU A 340 17.66 -0.41 15.80
N VAL A 341 17.16 -0.34 17.04
CA VAL A 341 17.16 0.88 17.88
C VAL A 341 18.59 1.42 18.08
N ASN A 342 19.50 0.54 18.48
CA ASN A 342 20.89 0.94 18.71
C ASN A 342 21.59 1.37 17.42
N THR A 343 21.29 0.71 16.30
CA THR A 343 21.80 1.11 14.98
C THR A 343 21.29 2.51 14.60
N ASN A 344 20.00 2.78 14.83
CA ASN A 344 19.42 4.09 14.58
C ASN A 344 20.04 5.18 15.47
N LYS A 345 20.24 4.90 16.77
CA LYS A 345 20.89 5.84 17.69
C LYS A 345 22.29 6.25 17.22
N GLU A 346 23.08 5.29 16.72
CA GLU A 346 24.42 5.57 16.19
C GLU A 346 24.40 6.38 14.90
N MET A 347 23.38 6.18 14.05
CA MET A 347 23.30 6.82 12.74
C MET A 347 22.45 8.08 12.73
N ASN A 348 21.61 8.27 13.75
CA ASN A 348 20.67 9.40 13.89
C ASN A 348 19.81 9.62 12.63
N VAL A 349 19.17 8.54 12.14
CA VAL A 349 18.36 8.58 10.93
C VAL A 349 16.95 9.10 11.19
N THR A 350 16.32 8.58 12.25
CA THR A 350 14.98 9.00 12.69
C THR A 350 14.99 9.29 14.19
N PRO A 351 14.15 10.22 14.69
CA PRO A 351 14.09 10.53 16.11
C PRO A 351 13.77 9.32 16.98
N GLU A 352 12.92 8.42 16.50
CA GLU A 352 12.42 7.30 17.29
C GLU A 352 12.17 6.05 16.44
N ILE A 353 12.49 4.88 17.01
CA ILE A 353 12.02 3.57 16.53
C ILE A 353 11.00 3.04 17.55
N LYS A 354 9.76 2.84 17.11
CA LYS A 354 8.66 2.32 17.94
C LYS A 354 8.48 0.83 17.77
N SER A 355 8.22 0.11 18.85
CA SER A 355 7.82 -1.30 18.78
C SER A 355 6.30 -1.43 18.76
N ARG A 356 5.81 -2.43 18.02
CA ARG A 356 4.41 -2.85 17.99
C ARG A 356 4.34 -4.37 18.03
N GLY A 357 3.24 -4.91 18.56
CA GLY A 357 2.93 -6.33 18.53
C GLY A 357 2.56 -6.84 17.14
N GLU A 358 2.14 -8.09 17.09
CA GLU A 358 1.69 -8.76 15.87
C GLU A 358 0.50 -8.02 15.23
N SER A 359 0.51 -7.96 13.91
CA SER A 359 -0.60 -7.43 13.11
C SER A 359 -0.58 -8.06 11.72
N ALA A 360 -1.76 -8.44 11.20
CA ALA A 360 -1.92 -9.07 9.88
C ALA A 360 -2.22 -8.01 8.80
N ASN A 361 -1.45 -6.93 8.76
CA ASN A 361 -1.76 -5.73 7.96
C ASN A 361 -0.72 -5.41 6.88
N SER A 362 0.22 -6.29 6.56
CA SER A 362 1.12 -6.22 5.42
C SER A 362 1.79 -7.58 5.15
N ASP A 363 2.60 -7.69 4.11
CA ASP A 363 3.16 -8.93 3.54
C ASP A 363 4.03 -9.78 4.48
N HIS A 364 4.55 -9.21 5.57
CA HIS A 364 5.27 -9.96 6.60
C HIS A 364 4.42 -11.03 7.29
N HIS A 365 3.08 -10.84 7.29
CA HIS A 365 2.15 -11.66 8.06
C HIS A 365 2.28 -13.17 7.76
N TYR A 366 2.20 -13.57 6.50
CA TYR A 366 2.27 -14.98 6.15
C TYR A 366 3.64 -15.61 6.42
N PHE A 367 4.72 -14.83 6.31
CA PHE A 367 6.06 -15.30 6.70
C PHE A 367 6.18 -15.49 8.20
N HIS A 368 5.69 -14.53 8.99
CA HIS A 368 5.65 -14.66 10.45
C HIS A 368 4.83 -15.88 10.88
N ALA A 369 3.64 -16.07 10.33
CA ALA A 369 2.80 -17.25 10.57
C ALA A 369 3.47 -18.58 10.17
N ALA A 370 4.38 -18.56 9.20
CA ALA A 370 5.22 -19.70 8.80
C ALA A 370 6.49 -19.85 9.65
N GLY A 371 6.65 -19.10 10.75
CA GLY A 371 7.78 -19.16 11.66
C GLY A 371 9.03 -18.40 11.24
N VAL A 372 8.92 -17.50 10.25
CA VAL A 372 10.03 -16.63 9.83
C VAL A 372 10.07 -15.38 10.72
N ARG A 373 11.22 -15.14 11.35
CA ARG A 373 11.47 -13.91 12.11
C ARG A 373 11.40 -12.70 11.16
N SER A 374 10.51 -11.76 11.44
CA SER A 374 10.26 -10.64 10.52
C SER A 374 9.82 -9.38 11.21
N PHE A 375 10.22 -8.22 10.67
CA PHE A 375 9.58 -6.94 10.93
C PHE A 375 8.79 -6.49 9.72
N PHE A 376 7.66 -5.87 9.96
CA PHE A 376 7.08 -4.90 9.06
C PHE A 376 7.44 -3.52 9.59
N LEU A 377 8.19 -2.77 8.79
CA LEU A 377 8.61 -1.42 9.10
C LEU A 377 7.81 -0.41 8.28
N TYR A 378 7.27 0.60 8.94
CA TYR A 378 6.63 1.74 8.29
C TYR A 378 7.01 3.05 8.97
N SER A 379 7.02 4.14 8.21
CA SER A 379 7.30 5.47 8.74
C SER A 379 6.10 6.07 9.46
N GLY A 380 6.36 6.74 10.59
CA GLY A 380 5.39 7.58 11.27
C GLY A 380 5.35 8.97 10.66
N GLY A 381 4.22 9.66 10.84
CA GLY A 381 4.02 11.01 10.37
C GLY A 381 2.57 11.28 10.06
N ASN A 382 2.24 12.52 9.72
CA ASN A 382 0.88 12.91 9.37
C ASN A 382 0.63 12.59 7.89
N ASN A 383 0.48 11.30 7.56
CA ASN A 383 0.14 10.88 6.20
C ASN A 383 -1.35 11.11 5.93
N LYS A 384 -1.66 12.30 5.39
CA LYS A 384 -3.03 12.68 4.99
C LYS A 384 -3.41 12.13 3.61
N HIS A 385 -2.50 11.44 2.92
CA HIS A 385 -2.66 11.02 1.53
C HIS A 385 -2.83 9.52 1.35
N TYR A 386 -3.18 8.79 2.44
CA TYR A 386 -3.40 7.35 2.37
C TYR A 386 -4.64 7.02 1.52
N HIS A 387 -4.47 6.23 0.46
CA HIS A 387 -5.54 5.75 -0.42
C HIS A 387 -6.38 6.87 -1.09
N VAL A 388 -5.72 7.98 -1.42
CA VAL A 388 -6.32 9.11 -2.15
C VAL A 388 -5.46 9.49 -3.37
N PRO A 389 -6.04 10.15 -4.40
CA PRO A 389 -5.30 10.51 -5.62
C PRO A 389 -4.14 11.49 -5.41
N THR A 390 -4.07 12.12 -4.23
CA THR A 390 -3.04 13.10 -3.87
C THR A 390 -1.82 12.47 -3.18
N ASP A 391 -1.69 11.13 -3.16
CA ASP A 391 -0.45 10.45 -2.72
C ASP A 391 0.59 10.50 -3.84
N GLU A 392 1.29 11.62 -3.98
CA GLU A 392 2.17 11.94 -5.09
C GLU A 392 3.66 11.85 -4.73
N ALA A 393 4.51 11.57 -5.73
CA ALA A 393 5.96 11.36 -5.54
C ALA A 393 6.69 12.55 -4.90
N GLN A 394 6.20 13.77 -5.12
CA GLN A 394 6.77 15.01 -4.57
C GLN A 394 6.61 15.11 -3.05
N ASP A 395 5.67 14.37 -2.46
CA ASP A 395 5.39 14.39 -1.02
C ASP A 395 6.28 13.40 -0.23
N VAL A 396 7.09 12.60 -0.93
CA VAL A 396 8.03 11.63 -0.31
C VAL A 396 9.42 12.25 -0.13
N ASP A 397 9.93 12.21 1.09
CA ASP A 397 11.29 12.68 1.41
C ASP A 397 12.36 11.68 0.93
N MET A 398 12.88 11.90 -0.27
CA MET A 398 13.88 11.03 -0.90
C MET A 398 15.26 11.06 -0.25
N ILE A 399 15.62 12.12 0.49
CA ILE A 399 16.86 12.16 1.30
C ILE A 399 16.74 11.15 2.42
N LEU A 400 15.57 11.10 3.05
CA LEU A 400 15.32 10.20 4.16
C LEU A 400 15.22 8.74 3.72
N VAL A 401 14.69 8.48 2.52
CA VAL A 401 14.72 7.14 1.90
C VAL A 401 16.15 6.62 1.77
N ASP A 402 17.10 7.44 1.30
CA ASP A 402 18.51 7.03 1.20
C ASP A 402 19.17 6.78 2.56
N LYS A 403 18.86 7.61 3.58
CA LYS A 403 19.33 7.40 4.96
C LYS A 403 18.74 6.12 5.58
N CYS A 404 17.46 5.85 5.34
CA CYS A 404 16.83 4.61 5.78
C CYS A 404 17.45 3.38 5.10
N ALA A 405 17.88 3.50 3.83
CA ALA A 405 18.61 2.42 3.16
C ALA A 405 19.94 2.11 3.84
N ASP A 406 20.69 3.13 4.28
CA ASP A 406 21.93 2.95 5.07
C ASP A 406 21.65 2.30 6.42
N LEU A 407 20.60 2.74 7.12
CA LEU A 407 20.15 2.14 8.38
C LEU A 407 19.84 0.65 8.22
N MET A 408 19.07 0.28 7.19
CA MET A 408 18.72 -1.11 6.94
C MET A 408 19.93 -1.98 6.61
N VAL A 409 20.85 -1.48 5.78
CA VAL A 409 22.09 -2.19 5.44
C VAL A 409 22.94 -2.45 6.69
N ARG A 410 23.08 -1.44 7.55
CA ARG A 410 23.87 -1.55 8.79
C ARG A 410 23.19 -2.47 9.81
N PHE A 411 21.88 -2.36 9.95
CA PHE A 411 21.07 -3.21 10.83
C PHE A 411 21.23 -4.69 10.46
N VAL A 412 20.94 -5.07 9.21
CA VAL A 412 21.01 -6.50 8.81
C VAL A 412 22.44 -7.03 8.77
N GLY A 413 23.43 -6.16 8.66
CA GLY A 413 24.85 -6.52 8.77
C GLY A 413 25.24 -6.98 10.18
N ARG A 414 24.46 -6.63 11.21
CA ARG A 414 24.65 -7.00 12.63
C ARG A 414 23.89 -8.26 13.03
N LEU A 415 22.92 -8.71 12.22
CA LEU A 415 22.16 -9.96 12.44
C LEU A 415 22.96 -11.18 11.99
#